data_831fc205d3eb188797e3884cd33cfc04
#
_entry.id   831fc205d3eb188797e3884cd33cfc04
#
_cell.length_a   1.000
_cell.length_b   1.000
_cell.length_c   1.000
_cell.angle_alpha   90.00
_cell.angle_beta   90.00
_cell.angle_gamma   90.00
#
_symmetry.space_group_name_H-M   'P 1'
#
loop_
_entity.id
_entity.type
_entity.pdbx_description
1 polymer ?
#
loop_
_entity_poly.entity_id
_entity_poly.type
_entity_poly.pdbx_seq_one_letter_code
_entity_poly.pdbx_strand_id
1 'polypeptide(L)'
;MTKRTVIHLSDLHIGLRKKETTRTKMIFNRIADSFPKIPIIITGDLTDSATKTQFRQTREFLNQLALTNPILAVPGNHDYAWKGNIIRDDGWENWVEYLGSPLGWKSNKPRWMGVDHEPKGVDGLGIWKDGPCVYFGIDSGDPKDKQISARGYISKKLANALQESLEKYVGKTRIAFLHHHPFTEGFFTKLYGSNKLLNALKDNCELLLFGHHHEYGMWRVKWEIPLIVSSHKSTDTISGNCLMVTVIDIENAGTSNVSFRHRIEVV
;
A
#
# COMPACT_ATOMS: atom_id res chain seq x y z
N MET A 1 13.38 23.81 4.55
CA MET A 1 13.39 22.34 4.55
C MET A 1 11.97 21.86 4.40
N THR A 2 11.69 21.06 3.36
CA THR A 2 10.33 20.55 3.12
C THR A 2 10.16 19.25 3.89
N LYS A 3 9.35 19.29 4.96
CA LYS A 3 9.04 18.10 5.75
C LYS A 3 7.71 17.51 5.27
N ARG A 4 7.64 16.20 5.14
CA ARG A 4 6.44 15.42 4.90
C ARG A 4 6.39 14.24 5.88
N THR A 5 5.22 13.72 6.09
CA THR A 5 5.02 12.52 6.92
C THR A 5 4.03 11.63 6.19
N VAL A 6 4.21 10.32 6.28
CA VAL A 6 3.25 9.31 5.81
C VAL A 6 3.02 8.27 6.90
N ILE A 7 1.82 7.71 6.94
CA ILE A 7 1.48 6.58 7.81
C ILE A 7 1.39 5.34 6.94
N HIS A 8 2.06 4.27 7.36
CA HIS A 8 2.05 2.99 6.67
C HIS A 8 1.26 1.96 7.48
N LEU A 9 0.23 1.41 6.85
CA LEU A 9 -0.61 0.31 7.35
C LEU A 9 -0.59 -0.85 6.35
N SER A 10 -0.84 -2.06 6.83
CA SER A 10 -0.97 -3.26 6.01
C SER A 10 -1.83 -4.31 6.69
N ASP A 11 -2.36 -5.24 5.89
CA ASP A 11 -2.93 -6.50 6.38
C ASP A 11 -4.04 -6.28 7.42
N LEU A 12 -5.04 -5.47 7.08
CA LEU A 12 -6.15 -5.12 7.97
C LEU A 12 -7.11 -6.29 8.18
N HIS A 13 -7.29 -7.13 7.15
CA HIS A 13 -8.16 -8.31 7.14
C HIS A 13 -9.55 -8.05 7.72
N ILE A 14 -10.20 -6.98 7.28
CA ILE A 14 -11.55 -6.63 7.70
C ILE A 14 -12.50 -7.78 7.32
N GLY A 15 -13.22 -8.29 8.33
CA GLY A 15 -14.15 -9.40 8.17
C GLY A 15 -13.55 -10.79 8.48
N LEU A 16 -12.27 -10.91 8.82
CA LEU A 16 -11.69 -12.16 9.30
C LEU A 16 -12.37 -12.58 10.62
N ARG A 17 -12.35 -11.68 11.60
CA ARG A 17 -13.04 -11.82 12.88
C ARG A 17 -13.51 -10.44 13.36
N LYS A 18 -14.45 -10.41 14.29
CA LYS A 18 -14.92 -9.16 14.90
C LYS A 18 -13.77 -8.34 15.51
N LYS A 19 -12.75 -9.04 16.03
CA LYS A 19 -11.57 -8.42 16.66
C LYS A 19 -10.78 -7.56 15.68
N GLU A 20 -10.41 -8.07 14.49
CA GLU A 20 -9.67 -7.32 13.47
C GLU A 20 -10.46 -6.11 12.99
N THR A 21 -11.73 -6.29 12.73
CA THR A 21 -12.64 -5.20 12.34
C THR A 21 -12.71 -4.10 13.41
N THR A 22 -12.82 -4.48 14.69
CA THR A 22 -12.85 -3.52 15.80
C THR A 22 -11.52 -2.79 15.92
N ARG A 23 -10.39 -3.49 15.80
CA ARG A 23 -9.06 -2.89 15.88
C ARG A 23 -8.78 -1.95 14.72
N THR A 24 -9.20 -2.30 13.49
CA THR A 24 -9.12 -1.38 12.35
C THR A 24 -9.84 -0.07 12.66
N LYS A 25 -11.06 -0.14 13.21
CA LYS A 25 -11.80 1.07 13.60
C LYS A 25 -11.07 1.89 14.66
N MET A 26 -10.48 1.23 15.66
CA MET A 26 -9.68 1.93 16.69
C MET A 26 -8.47 2.63 16.09
N ILE A 27 -7.71 1.94 15.22
CA ILE A 27 -6.55 2.53 14.52
C ILE A 27 -6.99 3.76 13.71
N PHE A 28 -8.05 3.65 12.92
CA PHE A 28 -8.52 4.73 12.06
C PHE A 28 -8.99 5.95 12.87
N ASN A 29 -9.74 5.74 13.95
CA ASN A 29 -10.14 6.83 14.83
C ASN A 29 -8.90 7.51 15.43
N ARG A 30 -7.94 6.73 15.93
CA ARG A 30 -6.73 7.29 16.52
C ARG A 30 -5.88 8.07 15.51
N ILE A 31 -5.78 7.57 14.29
CA ILE A 31 -5.08 8.27 13.20
C ILE A 31 -5.81 9.61 12.89
N ALA A 32 -7.13 9.57 12.75
CA ALA A 32 -7.92 10.76 12.48
C ALA A 32 -7.72 11.85 13.54
N ASP A 33 -7.64 11.45 14.82
CA ASP A 33 -7.48 12.36 15.95
C ASP A 33 -6.04 12.88 16.08
N SER A 34 -5.04 12.00 15.91
CA SER A 34 -3.64 12.31 16.24
C SER A 34 -2.81 12.77 15.05
N PHE A 35 -3.20 12.38 13.83
CA PHE A 35 -2.45 12.62 12.60
C PHE A 35 -3.32 13.18 11.46
N PRO A 36 -4.16 14.21 11.69
CA PRO A 36 -5.02 14.75 10.64
C PRO A 36 -4.19 15.27 9.47
N LYS A 37 -4.73 15.10 8.25
CA LYS A 37 -4.12 15.53 6.97
C LYS A 37 -2.84 14.77 6.56
N ILE A 38 -2.38 13.80 7.35
CA ILE A 38 -1.24 12.97 6.99
C ILE A 38 -1.70 11.89 6.01
N PRO A 39 -1.05 11.70 4.85
CA PRO A 39 -1.36 10.63 3.93
C PRO A 39 -1.17 9.25 4.57
N ILE A 40 -2.14 8.37 4.33
CA ILE A 40 -2.11 6.99 4.80
C ILE A 40 -1.91 6.08 3.59
N ILE A 41 -0.87 5.26 3.64
CA ILE A 41 -0.56 4.25 2.63
C ILE A 41 -0.93 2.88 3.20
N ILE A 42 -1.83 2.17 2.53
CA ILE A 42 -2.27 0.82 2.93
C ILE A 42 -1.76 -0.16 1.88
N THR A 43 -0.84 -1.02 2.29
CA THR A 43 -0.16 -1.97 1.40
C THR A 43 -0.89 -3.31 1.30
N GLY A 44 -2.20 -3.28 1.04
CA GLY A 44 -3.01 -4.44 0.69
C GLY A 44 -3.63 -5.19 1.86
N ASP A 45 -4.35 -6.27 1.51
CA ASP A 45 -5.11 -7.13 2.41
C ASP A 45 -6.06 -6.33 3.31
N LEU A 46 -6.85 -5.46 2.66
CA LEU A 46 -7.87 -4.68 3.35
C LEU A 46 -9.03 -5.57 3.81
N THR A 47 -9.42 -6.54 2.98
CA THR A 47 -10.44 -7.54 3.28
C THR A 47 -9.80 -8.90 3.58
N ASP A 48 -10.55 -9.83 4.20
CA ASP A 48 -10.06 -11.20 4.44
C ASP A 48 -10.34 -12.16 3.28
N SER A 49 -11.44 -12.01 2.60
CA SER A 49 -11.93 -13.01 1.65
C SER A 49 -12.63 -12.42 0.42
N ALA A 50 -12.35 -11.19 0.06
CA ALA A 50 -12.87 -10.50 -1.12
C ALA A 50 -14.38 -10.53 -1.30
N THR A 51 -15.16 -10.59 -0.22
CA THR A 51 -16.63 -10.61 -0.31
C THR A 51 -17.20 -9.20 -0.41
N LYS A 52 -18.35 -9.04 -1.10
CA LYS A 52 -19.05 -7.75 -1.19
C LYS A 52 -19.34 -7.13 0.18
N THR A 53 -19.68 -7.95 1.16
CA THR A 53 -19.96 -7.50 2.53
C THR A 53 -18.71 -6.91 3.17
N GLN A 54 -17.57 -7.58 3.03
CA GLN A 54 -16.30 -7.08 3.56
C GLN A 54 -15.85 -5.80 2.84
N PHE A 55 -15.99 -5.72 1.52
CA PHE A 55 -15.69 -4.51 0.76
C PHE A 55 -16.59 -3.34 1.14
N ARG A 56 -17.90 -3.55 1.35
CA ARG A 56 -18.80 -2.50 1.84
C ARG A 56 -18.35 -1.98 3.20
N GLN A 57 -18.04 -2.87 4.14
CA GLN A 57 -17.57 -2.50 5.47
C GLN A 57 -16.24 -1.75 5.41
N THR A 58 -15.30 -2.23 4.61
CA THR A 58 -14.01 -1.54 4.36
C THR A 58 -14.23 -0.14 3.80
N ARG A 59 -15.12 -0.01 2.80
CA ARG A 59 -15.47 1.28 2.21
C ARG A 59 -16.07 2.25 3.23
N GLU A 60 -16.93 1.78 4.12
CA GLU A 60 -17.51 2.60 5.19
C GLU A 60 -16.41 3.15 6.11
N PHE A 61 -15.47 2.31 6.53
CA PHE A 61 -14.37 2.73 7.38
C PHE A 61 -13.43 3.72 6.66
N LEU A 62 -13.09 3.45 5.41
CA LEU A 62 -12.25 4.34 4.62
C LEU A 62 -12.96 5.67 4.31
N ASN A 63 -14.27 5.68 4.10
CA ASN A 63 -15.04 6.93 3.94
C ASN A 63 -14.94 7.82 5.18
N GLN A 64 -15.00 7.24 6.39
CA GLN A 64 -14.83 8.01 7.63
C GLN A 64 -13.41 8.57 7.77
N LEU A 65 -12.41 7.74 7.55
CA LEU A 65 -11.00 8.16 7.63
C LEU A 65 -10.66 9.22 6.59
N ALA A 66 -11.25 9.14 5.40
CA ALA A 66 -11.04 10.10 4.31
C ALA A 66 -11.59 11.50 4.58
N LEU A 67 -12.39 11.68 5.62
CA LEU A 67 -12.81 13.01 6.05
C LEU A 67 -11.65 13.84 6.65
N THR A 68 -10.63 13.16 7.13
CA THR A 68 -9.48 13.79 7.80
C THR A 68 -8.16 13.56 7.10
N ASN A 69 -7.99 12.43 6.40
CA ASN A 69 -6.70 11.98 5.85
C ASN A 69 -6.80 11.56 4.38
N PRO A 70 -5.84 11.94 3.54
CA PRO A 70 -5.67 11.31 2.23
C PRO A 70 -5.37 9.82 2.35
N ILE A 71 -6.01 8.98 1.54
CA ILE A 71 -5.82 7.53 1.56
C ILE A 71 -5.31 7.05 0.21
N LEU A 72 -4.21 6.28 0.25
CA LEU A 72 -3.63 5.57 -0.88
C LEU A 72 -3.57 4.09 -0.53
N ALA A 73 -4.04 3.23 -1.42
CA ALA A 73 -3.99 1.80 -1.17
C ALA A 73 -3.78 1.00 -2.44
N VAL A 74 -3.18 -0.17 -2.30
CA VAL A 74 -3.09 -1.21 -3.31
C VAL A 74 -3.85 -2.44 -2.84
N PRO A 75 -4.30 -3.33 -3.73
CA PRO A 75 -4.86 -4.60 -3.32
C PRO A 75 -3.77 -5.58 -2.84
N GLY A 76 -4.16 -6.50 -1.96
CA GLY A 76 -3.37 -7.67 -1.60
C GLY A 76 -4.05 -8.96 -2.11
N ASN A 77 -3.45 -10.12 -1.83
CA ASN A 77 -3.99 -11.39 -2.29
C ASN A 77 -5.35 -11.73 -1.65
N HIS A 78 -5.62 -11.31 -0.42
CA HIS A 78 -6.92 -11.46 0.23
C HIS A 78 -8.01 -10.56 -0.38
N ASP A 79 -7.65 -9.51 -1.08
CA ASP A 79 -8.60 -8.65 -1.79
C ASP A 79 -9.05 -9.23 -3.14
N TYR A 80 -8.41 -10.31 -3.60
CA TYR A 80 -8.78 -11.06 -4.81
C TYR A 80 -9.31 -12.45 -4.53
N ALA A 81 -8.98 -13.01 -3.37
CA ALA A 81 -9.13 -14.42 -3.11
C ALA A 81 -9.81 -14.71 -1.78
N TRP A 82 -10.57 -15.81 -1.73
CA TRP A 82 -11.08 -16.34 -0.49
C TRP A 82 -9.93 -16.79 0.40
N LYS A 83 -9.82 -16.16 1.59
CA LYS A 83 -8.70 -16.36 2.53
C LYS A 83 -7.31 -16.22 1.88
N GLY A 84 -7.21 -15.36 0.89
CA GLY A 84 -5.95 -15.06 0.21
C GLY A 84 -5.38 -16.14 -0.71
N ASN A 85 -6.04 -17.31 -0.83
CA ASN A 85 -5.48 -18.47 -1.52
C ASN A 85 -6.30 -18.98 -2.70
N ILE A 86 -7.61 -18.77 -2.72
CA ILE A 86 -8.50 -19.23 -3.78
C ILE A 86 -9.11 -18.01 -4.45
N ILE A 87 -8.65 -17.70 -5.66
CA ILE A 87 -9.13 -16.52 -6.41
C ILE A 87 -10.63 -16.62 -6.62
N ARG A 88 -11.31 -15.51 -6.37
CA ARG A 88 -12.74 -15.35 -6.62
C ARG A 88 -12.95 -14.73 -7.98
N ASP A 89 -13.90 -15.23 -8.75
CA ASP A 89 -14.24 -14.69 -10.06
C ASP A 89 -14.68 -13.21 -9.99
N ASP A 90 -15.29 -12.79 -8.88
CA ASP A 90 -15.78 -11.43 -8.64
C ASP A 90 -14.85 -10.56 -7.75
N GLY A 91 -13.68 -11.06 -7.36
CA GLY A 91 -12.79 -10.36 -6.41
C GLY A 91 -12.27 -9.04 -6.96
N TRP A 92 -11.78 -9.05 -8.19
CA TRP A 92 -11.26 -7.85 -8.86
C TRP A 92 -12.35 -6.81 -9.12
N GLU A 93 -13.52 -7.25 -9.63
CA GLU A 93 -14.65 -6.36 -9.89
C GLU A 93 -15.14 -5.71 -8.60
N ASN A 94 -15.22 -6.47 -7.51
CA ASN A 94 -15.57 -5.94 -6.20
C ASN A 94 -14.51 -4.95 -5.68
N TRP A 95 -13.23 -5.28 -5.80
CA TRP A 95 -12.16 -4.33 -5.46
C TRP A 95 -12.36 -3.02 -6.21
N VAL A 96 -12.50 -3.08 -7.53
CA VAL A 96 -12.65 -1.89 -8.37
C VAL A 96 -13.90 -1.08 -8.03
N GLU A 97 -15.03 -1.76 -7.83
CA GLU A 97 -16.31 -1.11 -7.53
C GLU A 97 -16.29 -0.39 -6.18
N TYR A 98 -15.80 -1.07 -5.15
CA TYR A 98 -15.92 -0.57 -3.78
C TYR A 98 -14.74 0.30 -3.35
N LEU A 99 -13.53 -0.02 -3.75
CA LEU A 99 -12.30 0.62 -3.28
C LEU A 99 -11.50 1.29 -4.42
N GLY A 100 -11.29 0.61 -5.51
CA GLY A 100 -10.43 1.09 -6.59
C GLY A 100 -10.90 2.40 -7.22
N SER A 101 -12.20 2.57 -7.45
CA SER A 101 -12.75 3.81 -8.00
C SER A 101 -12.60 5.01 -7.05
N PRO A 102 -12.95 4.91 -5.75
CA PRO A 102 -12.67 5.98 -4.79
C PRO A 102 -11.19 6.31 -4.61
N LEU A 103 -10.31 5.32 -4.74
CA LEU A 103 -8.85 5.48 -4.66
C LEU A 103 -8.22 6.04 -5.94
N GLY A 104 -8.96 6.16 -7.03
CA GLY A 104 -8.45 6.67 -8.29
C GLY A 104 -7.93 5.64 -9.28
N TRP A 105 -7.97 4.33 -8.98
CA TRP A 105 -7.48 3.28 -9.88
C TRP A 105 -8.22 3.20 -11.23
N LYS A 106 -9.50 3.59 -11.26
CA LYS A 106 -10.33 3.65 -12.48
C LYS A 106 -11.11 4.94 -12.65
N SER A 107 -10.86 5.94 -11.83
CA SER A 107 -11.56 7.22 -11.84
C SER A 107 -10.56 8.37 -11.97
N ASN A 108 -10.89 9.34 -12.81
CA ASN A 108 -10.13 10.59 -12.90
C ASN A 108 -10.43 11.56 -11.72
N LYS A 109 -11.33 11.19 -10.83
CA LYS A 109 -11.73 11.99 -9.66
C LYS A 109 -11.77 11.12 -8.41
N PRO A 110 -10.61 10.77 -7.83
CA PRO A 110 -10.57 10.01 -6.60
C PRO A 110 -11.22 10.81 -5.46
N ARG A 111 -12.00 10.13 -4.62
CA ARG A 111 -12.72 10.75 -3.51
C ARG A 111 -11.88 10.87 -2.24
N TRP A 112 -10.95 9.95 -2.05
CA TRP A 112 -10.23 9.78 -0.78
C TRP A 112 -8.83 10.35 -0.77
N MET A 113 -8.45 11.09 -1.79
CA MET A 113 -7.03 11.33 -1.96
C MET A 113 -6.58 12.74 -1.62
N GLY A 114 -7.38 13.74 -1.70
CA GLY A 114 -6.92 15.10 -1.39
C GLY A 114 -5.59 15.49 -2.07
N VAL A 115 -5.13 14.69 -3.03
CA VAL A 115 -3.90 14.83 -3.79
C VAL A 115 -4.19 14.68 -5.28
N ASP A 116 -3.35 15.26 -6.13
CA ASP A 116 -3.50 15.16 -7.56
C ASP A 116 -3.22 13.74 -8.06
N HIS A 117 -4.10 13.21 -8.89
CA HIS A 117 -3.97 11.90 -9.51
C HIS A 117 -3.64 12.04 -10.99
N GLU A 118 -2.67 11.27 -11.45
CA GLU A 118 -2.39 11.16 -12.88
C GLU A 118 -3.39 10.20 -13.55
N PRO A 119 -4.14 10.65 -14.56
CA PRO A 119 -5.03 9.75 -15.26
C PRO A 119 -4.23 8.70 -16.04
N LYS A 120 -4.56 7.45 -15.81
CA LYS A 120 -4.15 6.24 -16.50
C LYS A 120 -2.66 6.11 -16.88
N GLY A 121 -2.00 5.32 -16.05
CA GLY A 121 -0.88 4.51 -16.48
C GLY A 121 -1.32 3.15 -17.06
N VAL A 122 -0.43 2.20 -17.04
CA VAL A 122 -0.66 0.78 -17.36
C VAL A 122 -1.55 0.16 -16.27
N ASP A 123 -2.37 -0.82 -16.63
CA ASP A 123 -3.12 -1.61 -15.66
C ASP A 123 -2.19 -2.12 -14.56
N GLY A 124 -2.57 -1.90 -13.31
CA GLY A 124 -1.79 -2.27 -12.13
C GLY A 124 -0.83 -1.19 -11.61
N LEU A 125 -0.82 0.02 -12.18
CA LEU A 125 -0.03 1.15 -11.70
C LEU A 125 -0.93 2.36 -11.40
N GLY A 126 -0.89 2.84 -10.15
CA GLY A 126 -1.51 4.10 -9.72
C GLY A 126 -0.43 5.15 -9.41
N ILE A 127 -0.64 6.41 -9.83
CA ILE A 127 0.30 7.50 -9.59
C ILE A 127 -0.44 8.68 -8.96
N TRP A 128 0.07 9.16 -7.83
CA TRP A 128 -0.52 10.26 -7.08
C TRP A 128 0.55 11.29 -6.69
N LYS A 129 0.18 12.56 -6.65
CA LYS A 129 1.11 13.66 -6.41
C LYS A 129 0.68 14.47 -5.20
N ASP A 130 1.62 14.74 -4.30
CA ASP A 130 1.44 15.64 -3.17
C ASP A 130 2.69 16.52 -3.01
N GLY A 131 2.66 17.68 -3.66
CA GLY A 131 3.76 18.65 -3.61
C GLY A 131 5.11 18.05 -4.00
N PRO A 132 6.06 17.88 -3.06
CA PRO A 132 7.38 17.34 -3.36
C PRO A 132 7.40 15.82 -3.48
N CYS A 133 6.33 15.11 -3.13
CA CYS A 133 6.24 13.65 -3.15
C CYS A 133 5.39 13.16 -4.32
N VAL A 134 5.79 12.00 -4.88
CA VAL A 134 4.99 11.24 -5.84
C VAL A 134 4.92 9.79 -5.39
N TYR A 135 3.73 9.25 -5.38
CA TYR A 135 3.41 7.91 -4.88
C TYR A 135 3.07 6.99 -6.04
N PHE A 136 3.67 5.81 -6.05
CA PHE A 136 3.50 4.78 -7.07
C PHE A 136 2.93 3.52 -6.41
N GLY A 137 1.61 3.34 -6.51
CA GLY A 137 0.95 2.13 -6.07
C GLY A 137 1.03 1.05 -7.13
N ILE A 138 1.53 -0.10 -6.76
CA ILE A 138 1.78 -1.22 -7.67
C ILE A 138 0.88 -2.37 -7.26
N ASP A 139 -0.06 -2.74 -8.13
CA ASP A 139 -0.82 -3.96 -7.98
C ASP A 139 0.11 -5.14 -8.25
N SER A 140 0.45 -5.85 -7.20
CA SER A 140 1.30 -7.04 -7.24
C SER A 140 0.51 -8.34 -7.20
N GLY A 141 -0.81 -8.30 -7.22
CA GLY A 141 -1.66 -9.46 -7.42
C GLY A 141 -1.69 -9.87 -8.90
N ASP A 142 -1.98 -11.12 -9.17
CA ASP A 142 -2.32 -11.57 -10.53
C ASP A 142 -3.75 -12.13 -10.53
N PRO A 143 -4.75 -11.29 -10.88
CA PRO A 143 -6.14 -11.73 -10.94
C PRO A 143 -6.39 -12.80 -12.02
N LYS A 144 -5.42 -13.04 -12.91
CA LYS A 144 -5.49 -14.06 -13.95
C LYS A 144 -4.85 -15.38 -13.54
N ASP A 145 -4.03 -15.37 -12.48
CA ASP A 145 -3.44 -16.58 -11.95
C ASP A 145 -4.49 -17.35 -11.12
N LYS A 146 -5.08 -18.35 -11.72
CA LYS A 146 -6.04 -19.26 -11.08
C LYS A 146 -5.38 -20.24 -10.11
N GLN A 147 -4.12 -20.02 -9.73
CA GLN A 147 -3.39 -20.91 -8.83
C GLN A 147 -3.82 -20.69 -7.38
N ILE A 148 -3.82 -21.78 -6.64
CA ILE A 148 -4.09 -21.82 -5.21
C ILE A 148 -2.81 -21.36 -4.49
N SER A 149 -2.59 -20.07 -4.35
CA SER A 149 -1.45 -19.55 -3.58
C SER A 149 -1.56 -18.04 -3.33
N ALA A 150 -0.91 -17.59 -2.29
CA ALA A 150 -0.76 -16.17 -1.97
C ALA A 150 0.43 -15.54 -2.75
N ARG A 151 0.58 -15.86 -4.03
CA ARG A 151 1.66 -15.38 -4.89
C ARG A 151 1.34 -14.05 -5.51
N GLY A 152 2.39 -13.25 -5.70
CA GLY A 152 2.31 -12.04 -6.51
C GLY A 152 2.99 -12.20 -7.87
N TYR A 153 2.69 -11.27 -8.78
CA TYR A 153 3.29 -11.23 -10.11
C TYR A 153 3.50 -9.81 -10.62
N ILE A 154 4.72 -9.52 -11.05
CA ILE A 154 5.07 -8.28 -11.77
C ILE A 154 5.40 -8.60 -13.22
N SER A 155 4.56 -8.17 -14.13
CA SER A 155 4.80 -8.32 -15.57
C SER A 155 5.94 -7.41 -16.04
N LYS A 156 6.59 -7.77 -17.15
CA LYS A 156 7.58 -6.88 -17.80
C LYS A 156 6.96 -5.53 -18.20
N LYS A 157 5.70 -5.57 -18.67
CA LYS A 157 4.97 -4.36 -19.06
C LYS A 157 4.77 -3.41 -17.89
N LEU A 158 4.37 -3.94 -16.72
CA LEU A 158 4.19 -3.14 -15.51
C LEU A 158 5.51 -2.58 -15.00
N ALA A 159 6.58 -3.39 -14.96
CA ALA A 159 7.90 -2.94 -14.53
C ALA A 159 8.46 -1.83 -15.44
N ASN A 160 8.34 -1.96 -16.76
CA ASN A 160 8.77 -0.92 -17.70
C ASN A 160 7.98 0.38 -17.52
N ALA A 161 6.64 0.28 -17.39
CA ALA A 161 5.80 1.45 -17.18
C ALA A 161 6.08 2.16 -15.83
N LEU A 162 6.41 1.38 -14.80
CA LEU A 162 6.85 1.92 -13.51
C LEU A 162 8.17 2.68 -13.68
N GLN A 163 9.16 2.10 -14.33
CA GLN A 163 10.46 2.74 -14.57
C GLN A 163 10.28 4.05 -15.34
N GLU A 164 9.61 4.02 -16.49
CA GLU A 164 9.32 5.21 -17.29
C GLU A 164 8.58 6.30 -16.49
N SER A 165 7.67 5.88 -15.61
CA SER A 165 6.94 6.81 -14.75
C SER A 165 7.83 7.42 -13.67
N LEU A 166 8.69 6.64 -13.02
CA LEU A 166 9.63 7.11 -12.01
C LEU A 166 10.61 8.15 -12.60
N GLU A 167 11.11 7.90 -13.80
CA GLU A 167 12.05 8.79 -14.52
C GLU A 167 11.43 10.17 -14.83
N LYS A 168 10.12 10.27 -15.02
CA LYS A 168 9.42 11.55 -15.23
C LYS A 168 9.43 12.46 -13.99
N TYR A 169 9.65 11.87 -12.80
CA TYR A 169 9.59 12.60 -11.54
C TYR A 169 10.94 12.76 -10.86
N VAL A 170 12.01 12.83 -11.64
CA VAL A 170 13.32 13.25 -11.12
C VAL A 170 13.21 14.61 -10.43
N GLY A 171 13.79 14.75 -9.24
CA GLY A 171 13.67 15.95 -8.41
C GLY A 171 12.42 15.97 -7.51
N LYS A 172 11.65 14.86 -7.46
CA LYS A 172 10.63 14.59 -6.45
C LYS A 172 11.08 13.44 -5.56
N THR A 173 10.51 13.34 -4.37
CA THR A 173 10.64 12.13 -3.54
C THR A 173 9.65 11.09 -4.07
N ARG A 174 10.17 10.00 -4.63
CA ARG A 174 9.39 8.94 -5.27
C ARG A 174 9.22 7.79 -4.29
N ILE A 175 7.95 7.51 -3.94
CA ILE A 175 7.55 6.54 -2.95
C ILE A 175 6.78 5.44 -3.66
N ALA A 176 7.33 4.24 -3.71
CA ALA A 176 6.67 3.06 -4.27
C ALA A 176 6.06 2.21 -3.16
N PHE A 177 4.90 1.61 -3.41
CA PHE A 177 4.27 0.71 -2.47
C PHE A 177 3.49 -0.39 -3.19
N LEU A 178 3.55 -1.60 -2.63
CA LEU A 178 2.89 -2.81 -3.13
C LEU A 178 2.51 -3.70 -1.94
N HIS A 179 1.81 -4.81 -2.20
CA HIS A 179 1.48 -5.75 -1.13
C HIS A 179 2.57 -6.79 -0.91
N HIS A 180 2.90 -7.57 -1.94
CA HIS A 180 3.77 -8.74 -1.80
C HIS A 180 5.22 -8.38 -1.49
N HIS A 181 5.82 -9.17 -0.61
CA HIS A 181 7.21 -8.99 -0.17
C HIS A 181 8.20 -9.27 -1.32
N PRO A 182 9.04 -8.29 -1.74
CA PRO A 182 9.87 -8.43 -2.94
C PRO A 182 11.12 -9.29 -2.76
N PHE A 183 11.45 -9.69 -1.53
CA PHE A 183 12.66 -10.46 -1.21
C PHE A 183 12.38 -11.90 -0.75
N THR A 184 11.12 -12.32 -0.73
CA THR A 184 10.74 -13.66 -0.28
C THR A 184 10.96 -14.69 -1.37
N GLU A 185 11.57 -15.81 -0.98
CA GLU A 185 11.79 -16.98 -1.85
C GLU A 185 10.79 -18.12 -1.61
N GLY A 186 9.87 -17.98 -0.66
CA GLY A 186 8.87 -18.98 -0.31
C GLY A 186 7.97 -19.35 -1.50
N PHE A 187 7.86 -20.64 -1.81
CA PHE A 187 7.12 -21.11 -2.99
C PHE A 187 5.68 -20.62 -3.04
N PHE A 188 5.00 -20.51 -1.89
CA PHE A 188 3.58 -20.11 -1.81
C PHE A 188 3.33 -18.62 -1.66
N THR A 189 4.37 -17.82 -1.37
CA THR A 189 4.25 -16.39 -1.07
C THR A 189 5.15 -15.52 -1.94
N LYS A 190 5.84 -16.13 -2.91
CA LYS A 190 6.83 -15.47 -3.76
C LYS A 190 6.18 -14.42 -4.66
N LEU A 191 6.86 -13.29 -4.81
CA LEU A 191 6.58 -12.31 -5.85
C LEU A 191 7.35 -12.68 -7.12
N TYR A 192 6.66 -13.24 -8.12
CA TYR A 192 7.25 -13.49 -9.43
C TYR A 192 7.53 -12.16 -10.14
N GLY A 193 8.70 -12.06 -10.77
CA GLY A 193 9.14 -10.81 -11.41
C GLY A 193 9.66 -9.77 -10.44
N SER A 194 9.94 -10.12 -9.18
CA SER A 194 10.56 -9.24 -8.18
C SER A 194 11.85 -8.57 -8.69
N ASN A 195 12.71 -9.30 -9.41
CA ASN A 195 13.91 -8.72 -10.00
C ASN A 195 13.60 -7.61 -11.00
N LYS A 196 12.53 -7.73 -11.79
CA LYS A 196 12.10 -6.69 -12.73
C LYS A 196 11.61 -5.45 -11.98
N LEU A 197 10.86 -5.64 -10.90
CA LEU A 197 10.43 -4.58 -10.01
C LEU A 197 11.61 -3.86 -9.39
N LEU A 198 12.52 -4.60 -8.76
CA LEU A 198 13.69 -4.02 -8.08
C LEU A 198 14.61 -3.28 -9.04
N ASN A 199 14.81 -3.79 -10.26
CA ASN A 199 15.57 -3.10 -11.29
C ASN A 199 14.90 -1.79 -11.74
N ALA A 200 13.57 -1.74 -11.82
CA ALA A 200 12.85 -0.51 -12.13
C ALA A 200 12.93 0.54 -11.01
N LEU A 201 12.95 0.08 -9.74
CA LEU A 201 13.03 0.94 -8.57
C LEU A 201 14.46 1.43 -8.28
N LYS A 202 15.46 0.65 -8.64
CA LYS A 202 16.88 0.95 -8.43
C LYS A 202 17.21 2.36 -8.93
N ASP A 203 17.86 3.18 -8.10
CA ASP A 203 18.22 4.58 -8.37
C ASP A 203 17.05 5.53 -8.69
N ASN A 204 15.82 5.01 -8.74
CA ASN A 204 14.62 5.74 -9.14
C ASN A 204 13.56 5.85 -8.06
N CYS A 205 13.79 5.28 -6.88
CA CYS A 205 12.83 5.27 -5.78
C CYS A 205 13.55 5.57 -4.47
N GLU A 206 13.00 6.47 -3.66
CA GLU A 206 13.59 6.84 -2.38
C GLU A 206 13.00 6.06 -1.20
N LEU A 207 11.76 5.58 -1.33
CA LEU A 207 11.07 4.82 -0.29
C LEU A 207 10.23 3.70 -0.91
N LEU A 208 10.42 2.47 -0.42
CA LEU A 208 9.63 1.30 -0.80
C LEU A 208 8.88 0.74 0.40
N LEU A 209 7.56 0.58 0.28
CA LEU A 209 6.68 0.06 1.33
C LEU A 209 5.95 -1.21 0.87
N PHE A 210 5.82 -2.20 1.76
CA PHE A 210 5.06 -3.43 1.48
C PHE A 210 4.57 -4.12 2.76
N GLY A 211 3.75 -5.18 2.61
CA GLY A 211 3.18 -5.99 3.69
C GLY A 211 3.33 -7.49 3.48
N HIS A 212 2.22 -8.23 3.56
CA HIS A 212 2.06 -9.64 3.20
C HIS A 212 2.55 -10.66 4.22
N HIS A 213 3.74 -10.50 4.80
CA HIS A 213 4.31 -11.49 5.74
C HIS A 213 3.92 -11.21 7.19
N HIS A 214 3.18 -10.14 7.44
CA HIS A 214 2.80 -9.69 8.79
C HIS A 214 4.00 -9.40 9.70
N GLU A 215 5.19 -9.22 9.12
CA GLU A 215 6.43 -8.98 9.84
C GLU A 215 6.96 -7.57 9.55
N TYR A 216 7.29 -6.85 10.62
CA TYR A 216 7.97 -5.58 10.49
C TYR A 216 9.43 -5.79 10.09
N GLY A 217 9.87 -5.07 9.08
CA GLY A 217 11.26 -5.05 8.65
C GLY A 217 11.66 -3.69 8.11
N MET A 218 12.94 -3.36 8.26
CA MET A 218 13.49 -2.12 7.75
C MET A 218 14.88 -2.35 7.20
N TRP A 219 15.11 -1.86 5.99
CA TRP A 219 16.41 -1.94 5.32
C TRP A 219 16.81 -0.54 4.82
N ARG A 220 18.04 -0.15 5.11
CA ARG A 220 18.63 1.09 4.62
C ARG A 220 19.62 0.78 3.50
N VAL A 221 19.55 1.57 2.42
CA VAL A 221 20.45 1.47 1.26
C VAL A 221 20.51 0.05 0.69
N LYS A 222 19.36 -0.63 0.61
CA LYS A 222 19.25 -1.93 -0.04
C LYS A 222 18.67 -1.76 -1.45
N TRP A 223 19.26 -2.41 -2.43
CA TRP A 223 18.89 -2.24 -3.84
C TRP A 223 18.96 -0.79 -4.31
N GLU A 224 19.91 -0.02 -3.73
CA GLU A 224 20.07 1.41 -4.00
C GLU A 224 18.79 2.25 -3.73
N ILE A 225 17.91 1.71 -2.92
CA ILE A 225 16.74 2.40 -2.37
C ILE A 225 17.10 2.88 -0.95
N PRO A 226 17.04 4.19 -0.65
CA PRO A 226 17.44 4.75 0.64
C PRO A 226 16.74 4.15 1.85
N LEU A 227 15.43 3.90 1.74
CA LEU A 227 14.67 3.23 2.81
C LEU A 227 13.65 2.24 2.22
N ILE A 228 13.63 1.05 2.79
CA ILE A 228 12.62 0.01 2.52
C ILE A 228 12.00 -0.39 3.85
N VAL A 229 10.67 -0.47 3.90
CA VAL A 229 9.93 -0.84 5.12
C VAL A 229 8.84 -1.86 4.79
N SER A 230 8.85 -2.99 5.51
CA SER A 230 7.68 -3.87 5.59
C SER A 230 6.86 -3.57 6.83
N SER A 231 5.54 -3.62 6.69
CA SER A 231 4.63 -3.48 7.84
C SER A 231 4.35 -4.84 8.47
N HIS A 232 4.20 -4.83 9.80
CA HIS A 232 3.49 -5.90 10.49
C HIS A 232 1.99 -5.85 10.15
N LYS A 233 1.25 -6.88 10.49
CA LYS A 233 -0.22 -6.84 10.42
C LYS A 233 -0.74 -5.75 11.36
N SER A 234 -1.30 -4.69 10.81
CA SER A 234 -1.67 -3.48 11.58
C SER A 234 -2.70 -3.74 12.67
N THR A 235 -3.48 -4.82 12.53
CA THR A 235 -4.48 -5.23 13.53
C THR A 235 -3.94 -6.17 14.61
N ASP A 236 -2.66 -6.57 14.56
CA ASP A 236 -2.03 -7.33 15.63
C ASP A 236 -1.59 -6.41 16.77
N THR A 237 -1.59 -6.96 17.98
CA THR A 237 -1.10 -6.26 19.18
C THR A 237 0.25 -6.79 19.59
N ILE A 238 1.16 -5.91 20.02
CA ILE A 238 2.51 -6.32 20.40
C ILE A 238 2.55 -6.77 21.88
N SER A 239 2.17 -5.98 22.80
CA SER A 239 2.06 -6.41 24.20
C SER A 239 0.81 -5.78 24.81
N GLY A 240 0.12 -6.59 25.62
CA GLY A 240 -1.11 -6.13 26.27
C GLY A 240 -2.22 -5.84 25.31
N ASN A 241 -2.67 -4.92 24.78
CA ASN A 241 -3.67 -4.61 23.74
C ASN A 241 -3.24 -3.40 22.89
N CYS A 242 -1.93 -3.07 22.90
CA CYS A 242 -1.42 -1.94 22.15
C CYS A 242 -1.42 -2.21 20.66
N LEU A 243 -2.13 -1.41 19.91
CA LEU A 243 -2.09 -1.36 18.44
C LEU A 243 -1.00 -0.38 18.02
N MET A 244 -0.42 -0.59 16.87
CA MET A 244 0.67 0.24 16.37
C MET A 244 0.50 0.62 14.92
N VAL A 245 1.04 1.77 14.59
CA VAL A 245 1.16 2.25 13.22
C VAL A 245 2.59 2.67 12.93
N THR A 246 3.05 2.44 11.72
CA THR A 246 4.37 2.92 11.29
C THR A 246 4.23 4.34 10.74
N VAL A 247 4.95 5.27 11.32
CA VAL A 247 5.02 6.66 10.88
C VAL A 247 6.38 6.93 10.27
N ILE A 248 6.43 7.48 9.07
CA ILE A 248 7.66 7.79 8.35
C ILE A 248 7.70 9.29 8.09
N ASP A 249 8.66 9.96 8.71
CA ASP A 249 8.96 11.36 8.46
C ASP A 249 10.00 11.46 7.33
N ILE A 250 9.71 12.32 6.37
CA ILE A 250 10.53 12.58 5.17
C ILE A 250 11.05 14.00 5.30
N GLU A 251 12.35 14.14 5.49
CA GLU A 251 13.03 15.43 5.55
C GLU A 251 13.65 15.77 4.19
N ASN A 252 13.67 17.06 3.83
CA ASN A 252 14.15 17.54 2.55
C ASN A 252 13.46 16.89 1.34
N ALA A 253 12.15 16.61 1.47
CA ALA A 253 11.38 16.00 0.40
C ALA A 253 11.49 16.79 -0.91
N GLY A 254 11.70 16.09 -2.03
CA GLY A 254 11.89 16.67 -3.36
C GLY A 254 13.30 17.17 -3.64
N THR A 255 14.29 16.73 -2.89
CA THR A 255 15.70 17.06 -3.11
C THR A 255 16.57 15.80 -3.15
N SER A 256 17.79 15.93 -3.67
CA SER A 256 18.79 14.85 -3.66
C SER A 256 19.27 14.47 -2.24
N ASN A 257 19.02 15.32 -1.25
CA ASN A 257 19.41 15.11 0.14
C ASN A 257 18.23 14.66 1.00
N VAL A 258 17.25 13.96 0.41
CA VAL A 258 16.12 13.41 1.14
C VAL A 258 16.60 12.42 2.20
N SER A 259 16.03 12.50 3.40
CA SER A 259 16.31 11.58 4.49
C SER A 259 15.02 11.14 5.18
N PHE A 260 15.09 9.99 5.84
CA PHE A 260 13.93 9.35 6.42
C PHE A 260 14.16 9.02 7.88
N ARG A 261 13.17 9.37 8.72
CA ARG A 261 13.05 8.86 10.08
C ARG A 261 11.76 8.05 10.15
N HIS A 262 11.83 6.90 10.75
CA HIS A 262 10.66 6.09 11.03
C HIS A 262 10.49 5.93 12.54
N ARG A 263 9.26 5.79 12.96
CA ARG A 263 8.88 5.44 14.33
C ARG A 263 7.62 4.61 14.33
N ILE A 264 7.47 3.83 15.36
CA ILE A 264 6.26 3.07 15.63
C ILE A 264 5.50 3.83 16.71
N GLU A 265 4.27 4.20 16.39
CA GLU A 265 3.37 4.89 17.32
C GLU A 265 2.36 3.91 17.89
N VAL A 266 2.15 3.98 19.19
CA VAL A 266 1.11 3.22 19.89
C VAL A 266 -0.22 3.97 19.73
N VAL A 267 -1.23 3.27 19.27
CA VAL A 267 -2.56 3.81 18.99
C VAL A 267 -3.66 3.09 19.78
#